data_cb32b7f8bb51ee6d218215b117a715dd
#
_entry.id   cb32b7f8bb51ee6d218215b117a715dd
#
_cell.length_a   1.000
_cell.length_b   1.000
_cell.length_c   1.000
_cell.angle_alpha   90.00
_cell.angle_beta   90.00
_cell.angle_gamma   90.00
#
_symmetry.space_group_name_H-M   'P 1'
#
loop_
_entity.id
_entity.type
_entity.pdbx_description
1 polymer ?
#
loop_
_entity_poly.entity_id
_entity_poly.type
_entity_poly.pdbx_seq_one_letter_code
_entity_poly.pdbx_strand_id
1 'polypeptide(L)'
;MSKETSLPLTYKEKAIVFRGGGLGDFILTLPLLAHIRNSYHEVIFLTKPSYFSLVNKREGILELLDLDLGLSQILKRIEGADIFTFWDDVEWKNELQDLGANQVFILPTRPIAGPHIVEAMFEKMNTPFLPSIFTDAWIGDDWIKNSNMWIHPGSGGDYKNMPFSFYKNLAETWLKKKNSNWVTFCFGEADHKICKNFKEANFIFSARIKSVHPISVEEYKNNLMQGVCEFWGNDSGPGHLAANLGIPTNICFRSTKSSIWRPTGPRVNIHEFDEDSI
;
A
#
# COMPACT_ATOMS: atom_id res chain seq x y z
N MET A 1 -11.64 -40.72 -16.94
CA MET A 1 -11.83 -39.27 -16.74
C MET A 1 -12.61 -39.09 -15.43
N SER A 2 -11.90 -38.94 -14.32
CA SER A 2 -12.49 -38.69 -13.01
C SER A 2 -12.92 -37.22 -12.96
N LYS A 3 -14.20 -36.95 -12.77
CA LYS A 3 -14.72 -35.62 -12.46
C LYS A 3 -14.23 -35.31 -11.05
N GLU A 4 -13.28 -34.39 -10.94
CA GLU A 4 -13.03 -33.70 -9.67
C GLU A 4 -14.31 -32.93 -9.30
N THR A 5 -15.04 -33.46 -8.35
CA THR A 5 -16.13 -32.76 -7.66
C THR A 5 -15.48 -31.71 -6.77
N SER A 6 -15.40 -30.47 -7.26
CA SER A 6 -15.11 -29.33 -6.41
C SER A 6 -16.19 -29.26 -5.31
N LEU A 7 -15.81 -29.44 -4.07
CA LEU A 7 -16.69 -29.18 -2.92
C LEU A 7 -17.23 -27.74 -3.05
N PRO A 8 -18.52 -27.51 -2.80
CA PRO A 8 -19.06 -26.15 -2.84
C PRO A 8 -18.33 -25.28 -1.82
N LEU A 9 -17.85 -24.12 -2.27
CA LEU A 9 -17.28 -23.10 -1.38
C LEU A 9 -18.38 -22.70 -0.39
N THR A 10 -18.23 -23.08 0.88
CA THR A 10 -19.11 -22.60 1.95
C THR A 10 -18.68 -21.18 2.31
N TYR A 11 -19.40 -20.18 1.82
CA TYR A 11 -19.19 -18.80 2.22
C TYR A 11 -19.65 -18.60 3.67
N LYS A 12 -18.87 -17.84 4.43
CA LYS A 12 -19.29 -17.29 5.72
C LYS A 12 -20.22 -16.09 5.49
N GLU A 13 -21.06 -15.78 6.47
CA GLU A 13 -22.11 -14.79 6.26
C GLU A 13 -21.54 -13.36 6.11
N LYS A 14 -20.82 -12.87 7.14
CA LYS A 14 -20.44 -11.45 7.19
C LYS A 14 -19.07 -11.23 7.80
N ALA A 15 -18.29 -10.33 7.18
CA ALA A 15 -17.03 -9.84 7.70
C ALA A 15 -17.06 -8.31 7.85
N ILE A 16 -16.45 -7.81 8.92
CA ILE A 16 -16.20 -6.38 9.13
C ILE A 16 -14.70 -6.19 9.33
N VAL A 17 -14.10 -5.34 8.51
CA VAL A 17 -12.66 -5.07 8.52
C VAL A 17 -12.44 -3.62 8.92
N PHE A 18 -11.64 -3.39 9.95
CA PHE A 18 -11.22 -2.06 10.42
C PHE A 18 -9.77 -1.81 10.04
N ARG A 19 -9.47 -0.81 9.24
CA ARG A 19 -8.11 -0.45 8.88
C ARG A 19 -7.88 1.05 8.89
N GLY A 20 -7.24 1.53 9.94
CA GLY A 20 -6.61 2.86 10.00
C GLY A 20 -5.16 2.82 9.49
N GLY A 21 -4.39 3.85 9.82
CA GLY A 21 -2.97 3.92 9.54
C GLY A 21 -2.60 4.69 8.28
N GLY A 22 -1.36 4.53 7.82
CA GLY A 22 -0.81 5.18 6.64
C GLY A 22 -1.20 4.49 5.32
N LEU A 23 -0.88 5.15 4.21
CA LEU A 23 -1.17 4.62 2.86
C LEU A 23 -0.52 3.25 2.62
N GLY A 24 0.74 3.07 3.04
CA GLY A 24 1.44 1.79 2.89
C GLY A 24 0.75 0.66 3.67
N ASP A 25 0.38 0.94 4.91
CA ASP A 25 -0.36 0.00 5.76
C ASP A 25 -1.69 -0.42 5.15
N PHE A 26 -2.43 0.55 4.59
CA PHE A 26 -3.69 0.29 3.89
C PHE A 26 -3.47 -0.63 2.68
N ILE A 27 -2.49 -0.31 1.82
CA ILE A 27 -2.21 -1.08 0.60
C ILE A 27 -1.79 -2.51 0.94
N LEU A 28 -0.96 -2.71 1.96
CA LEU A 28 -0.57 -4.04 2.44
C LEU A 28 -1.75 -4.86 3.00
N THR A 29 -2.90 -4.23 3.27
CA THR A 29 -4.12 -4.94 3.68
C THR A 29 -4.96 -5.42 2.49
N LEU A 30 -4.75 -4.90 1.27
CA LEU A 30 -5.56 -5.25 0.10
C LEU A 30 -5.55 -6.74 -0.26
N PRO A 31 -4.41 -7.48 -0.17
CA PRO A 31 -4.41 -8.92 -0.37
C PRO A 31 -5.33 -9.67 0.58
N LEU A 32 -5.31 -9.28 1.86
CA LEU A 32 -6.19 -9.85 2.87
C LEU A 32 -7.66 -9.50 2.59
N LEU A 33 -7.95 -8.26 2.24
CA LEU A 33 -9.30 -7.83 1.87
C LEU A 33 -9.85 -8.63 0.70
N ALA A 34 -9.03 -8.87 -0.33
CA ALA A 34 -9.42 -9.71 -1.47
C ALA A 34 -9.73 -11.15 -1.03
N HIS A 35 -8.91 -11.74 -0.15
CA HIS A 35 -9.18 -13.06 0.41
C HIS A 35 -10.50 -13.09 1.21
N ILE A 36 -10.74 -12.10 2.06
CA ILE A 36 -11.99 -11.99 2.84
C ILE A 36 -13.19 -11.87 1.91
N ARG A 37 -13.13 -11.04 0.86
CA ARG A 37 -14.22 -10.90 -0.13
C ARG A 37 -14.57 -12.19 -0.84
N ASN A 38 -13.59 -13.05 -1.06
CA ASN A 38 -13.80 -14.38 -1.67
C ASN A 38 -14.31 -15.44 -0.68
N SER A 39 -14.38 -15.11 0.61
CA SER A 39 -14.74 -16.04 1.69
C SER A 39 -16.06 -15.69 2.39
N TYR A 40 -16.60 -14.49 2.20
CA TYR A 40 -17.80 -13.99 2.88
C TYR A 40 -18.83 -13.45 1.89
N HIS A 41 -20.11 -13.60 2.23
CA HIS A 41 -21.21 -13.05 1.44
C HIS A 41 -21.30 -11.53 1.54
N GLU A 42 -21.11 -11.00 2.73
CA GLU A 42 -21.14 -9.56 2.99
C GLU A 42 -19.79 -9.12 3.60
N VAL A 43 -19.18 -8.08 3.05
CA VAL A 43 -17.97 -7.48 3.60
C VAL A 43 -18.16 -5.98 3.77
N ILE A 44 -17.91 -5.50 4.99
CA ILE A 44 -17.89 -4.08 5.32
C ILE A 44 -16.45 -3.70 5.63
N PHE A 45 -15.93 -2.70 4.95
CA PHE A 45 -14.58 -2.23 5.16
C PHE A 45 -14.56 -0.78 5.64
N LEU A 46 -14.19 -0.59 6.90
CA LEU A 46 -14.01 0.73 7.50
C LEU A 46 -12.56 1.17 7.34
N THR A 47 -12.37 2.25 6.63
CA THR A 47 -11.06 2.85 6.38
C THR A 47 -11.19 4.35 6.12
N LYS A 48 -10.07 5.04 5.90
CA LYS A 48 -10.09 6.47 5.56
C LYS A 48 -10.73 6.69 4.19
N PRO A 49 -11.65 7.64 4.04
CA PRO A 49 -12.29 7.96 2.75
C PRO A 49 -11.31 8.27 1.63
N SER A 50 -10.15 8.86 1.97
CA SER A 50 -9.08 9.14 1.01
C SER A 50 -8.51 7.90 0.31
N TYR A 51 -8.77 6.68 0.83
CA TYR A 51 -8.31 5.42 0.24
C TYR A 51 -9.39 4.68 -0.55
N PHE A 52 -10.64 5.14 -0.55
CA PHE A 52 -11.74 4.45 -1.23
C PHE A 52 -11.49 4.23 -2.73
N SER A 53 -10.83 5.19 -3.38
CA SER A 53 -10.47 5.09 -4.81
C SER A 53 -9.42 4.01 -5.13
N LEU A 54 -8.77 3.45 -4.11
CA LEU A 54 -7.77 2.39 -4.26
C LEU A 54 -8.37 0.98 -4.16
N VAL A 55 -9.60 0.87 -3.68
CA VAL A 55 -10.28 -0.44 -3.53
C VAL A 55 -10.91 -0.83 -4.85
N ASN A 56 -10.53 -2.00 -5.37
CA ASN A 56 -11.16 -2.55 -6.55
C ASN A 56 -12.60 -3.00 -6.24
N LYS A 57 -13.58 -2.43 -6.94
CA LYS A 57 -15.01 -2.70 -6.72
C LYS A 57 -15.56 -3.84 -7.60
N ARG A 58 -14.74 -4.45 -8.45
CA ARG A 58 -15.21 -5.39 -9.49
C ARG A 58 -15.68 -6.75 -8.97
N GLU A 59 -15.42 -7.09 -7.71
CA GLU A 59 -15.75 -8.43 -7.19
C GLU A 59 -16.46 -8.34 -5.83
N GLY A 60 -17.64 -9.02 -5.73
CA GLY A 60 -18.38 -9.22 -4.49
C GLY A 60 -19.07 -7.98 -3.91
N ILE A 61 -19.90 -8.21 -2.90
CA ILE A 61 -20.59 -7.14 -2.16
C ILE A 61 -19.61 -6.56 -1.14
N LEU A 62 -19.08 -5.39 -1.44
CA LEU A 62 -18.20 -4.65 -0.56
C LEU A 62 -18.79 -3.27 -0.29
N GLU A 63 -19.03 -2.99 0.98
CA GLU A 63 -19.40 -1.66 1.46
C GLU A 63 -18.18 -0.97 2.08
N LEU A 64 -17.92 0.27 1.66
CA LEU A 64 -16.85 1.10 2.20
C LEU A 64 -17.44 2.14 3.13
N LEU A 65 -17.00 2.18 4.37
CA LEU A 65 -17.43 3.15 5.38
C LEU A 65 -16.24 3.97 5.89
N ASP A 66 -16.53 5.22 6.25
CA ASP A 66 -15.57 6.09 6.91
C ASP A 66 -15.25 5.55 8.31
N LEU A 67 -13.97 5.31 8.58
CA LEU A 67 -13.51 4.78 9.86
C LEU A 67 -13.85 5.69 11.04
N ASP A 68 -13.79 7.00 10.86
CA ASP A 68 -14.01 7.99 11.93
C ASP A 68 -15.51 8.14 12.28
N LEU A 69 -16.39 7.84 11.33
CA LEU A 69 -17.85 7.92 11.50
C LEU A 69 -18.50 6.54 11.70
N GLY A 70 -17.75 5.48 11.41
CA GLY A 70 -18.31 4.17 11.09
C GLY A 70 -18.83 3.36 12.29
N LEU A 71 -18.31 3.55 13.49
CA LEU A 71 -18.71 2.74 14.64
C LEU A 71 -20.23 2.84 14.90
N SER A 72 -20.77 4.04 14.93
CA SER A 72 -22.22 4.24 15.12
C SER A 72 -23.06 3.60 14.01
N GLN A 73 -22.51 3.50 12.79
CA GLN A 73 -23.21 2.96 11.62
C GLN A 73 -23.23 1.43 11.63
N ILE A 74 -22.28 0.77 12.29
CA ILE A 74 -22.12 -0.68 12.26
C ILE A 74 -22.53 -1.41 13.54
N LEU A 75 -22.78 -0.71 14.65
CA LEU A 75 -23.09 -1.35 15.96
C LEU A 75 -24.13 -2.46 15.86
N LYS A 76 -25.22 -2.25 15.10
CA LYS A 76 -26.26 -3.27 14.87
C LYS A 76 -25.88 -4.36 13.87
N ARG A 77 -24.73 -4.20 13.19
CA ARG A 77 -24.25 -5.14 12.17
C ARG A 77 -23.11 -6.02 12.66
N ILE A 78 -22.62 -5.77 13.89
CA ILE A 78 -21.56 -6.56 14.53
C ILE A 78 -22.04 -7.96 14.90
N GLU A 79 -23.30 -8.09 15.29
CA GLU A 79 -23.86 -9.39 15.66
C GLU A 79 -23.70 -10.43 14.54
N GLY A 80 -23.09 -11.56 14.87
CA GLY A 80 -22.79 -12.68 13.98
C GLY A 80 -21.67 -12.44 12.97
N ALA A 81 -21.02 -11.25 12.96
CA ALA A 81 -19.93 -10.96 12.04
C ALA A 81 -18.59 -11.49 12.55
N ASP A 82 -17.71 -11.92 11.62
CA ASP A 82 -16.29 -12.06 11.89
C ASP A 82 -15.62 -10.69 11.74
N ILE A 83 -14.89 -10.27 12.78
CA ILE A 83 -14.26 -8.95 12.86
C ILE A 83 -12.75 -9.06 12.62
N PHE A 84 -12.22 -8.22 11.75
CA PHE A 84 -10.80 -8.09 11.48
C PHE A 84 -10.34 -6.69 11.86
N THR A 85 -9.55 -6.59 12.93
CA THR A 85 -9.08 -5.29 13.45
C THR A 85 -7.57 -5.27 13.61
N PHE A 86 -7.00 -4.08 13.49
CA PHE A 86 -5.58 -3.82 13.69
C PHE A 86 -5.30 -3.09 15.02
N TRP A 87 -6.30 -2.94 15.85
CA TRP A 87 -6.15 -2.41 17.20
C TRP A 87 -5.99 -3.57 18.19
N ASP A 88 -4.80 -3.67 18.77
CA ASP A 88 -4.47 -4.65 19.80
C ASP A 88 -4.85 -4.06 21.16
N ASP A 89 -6.15 -4.04 21.43
CA ASP A 89 -6.77 -3.51 22.63
C ASP A 89 -7.76 -4.53 23.18
N VAL A 90 -7.58 -4.93 24.45
CA VAL A 90 -8.39 -5.95 25.10
C VAL A 90 -9.81 -5.44 25.37
N GLU A 91 -9.97 -4.17 25.76
CA GLU A 91 -11.28 -3.57 26.02
C GLU A 91 -12.09 -3.50 24.74
N TRP A 92 -11.46 -3.04 23.65
CA TRP A 92 -12.06 -3.04 22.33
C TRP A 92 -12.50 -4.43 21.86
N LYS A 93 -11.66 -5.44 22.06
CA LYS A 93 -12.01 -6.83 21.72
C LYS A 93 -13.22 -7.32 22.51
N ASN A 94 -13.26 -7.06 23.82
CA ASN A 94 -14.37 -7.46 24.68
C ASN A 94 -15.66 -6.75 24.27
N GLU A 95 -15.59 -5.44 23.98
CA GLU A 95 -16.75 -4.67 23.50
C GLU A 95 -17.33 -5.28 22.21
N LEU A 96 -16.49 -5.64 21.24
CA LEU A 96 -16.96 -6.30 20.01
C LEU A 96 -17.61 -7.65 20.30
N GLN A 97 -17.09 -8.43 21.24
CA GLN A 97 -17.66 -9.70 21.66
C GLN A 97 -19.01 -9.51 22.37
N ASP A 98 -19.13 -8.51 23.24
CA ASP A 98 -20.37 -8.16 23.93
C ASP A 98 -21.47 -7.68 22.96
N LEU A 99 -21.06 -7.08 21.83
CA LEU A 99 -21.94 -6.71 20.71
C LEU A 99 -22.32 -7.91 19.83
N GLY A 100 -21.89 -9.12 20.18
CA GLY A 100 -22.28 -10.37 19.49
C GLY A 100 -21.41 -10.73 18.28
N ALA A 101 -20.18 -10.21 18.17
CA ALA A 101 -19.24 -10.66 17.13
C ALA A 101 -19.01 -12.18 17.23
N ASN A 102 -19.01 -12.87 16.08
CA ASN A 102 -18.75 -14.31 16.03
C ASN A 102 -17.28 -14.64 16.35
N GLN A 103 -16.35 -13.99 15.67
CA GLN A 103 -14.90 -14.05 15.94
C GLN A 103 -14.28 -12.67 15.82
N VAL A 104 -13.24 -12.40 16.64
CA VAL A 104 -12.45 -11.16 16.55
C VAL A 104 -10.99 -11.52 16.31
N PHE A 105 -10.51 -11.18 15.12
CA PHE A 105 -9.11 -11.35 14.70
C PHE A 105 -8.35 -10.04 14.92
N ILE A 106 -7.40 -10.04 15.85
CA ILE A 106 -6.45 -8.93 16.03
C ILE A 106 -5.26 -9.18 15.12
N LEU A 107 -5.13 -8.37 14.10
CA LEU A 107 -4.11 -8.48 13.06
C LEU A 107 -2.85 -7.68 13.43
N PRO A 108 -1.66 -8.12 13.00
CA PRO A 108 -0.41 -7.46 13.34
C PRO A 108 -0.32 -6.06 12.73
N THR A 109 0.22 -5.09 13.48
CA THR A 109 0.33 -3.69 13.04
C THR A 109 1.74 -3.22 12.81
N ARG A 110 2.67 -3.52 13.71
CA ARG A 110 4.06 -3.01 13.67
C ARG A 110 5.07 -4.08 14.09
N PRO A 111 5.15 -5.23 13.39
CA PRO A 111 6.14 -6.23 13.71
C PRO A 111 7.56 -5.68 13.45
N ILE A 112 8.47 -5.97 14.39
CA ILE A 112 9.90 -5.65 14.27
C ILE A 112 10.73 -6.87 13.84
N ALA A 113 10.13 -8.04 13.88
CA ALA A 113 10.68 -9.32 13.48
C ALA A 113 9.55 -10.26 13.01
N GLY A 114 9.92 -11.32 12.30
CA GLY A 114 8.97 -12.32 11.80
C GLY A 114 8.85 -12.32 10.28
N PRO A 115 7.81 -12.96 9.73
CA PRO A 115 7.54 -12.99 8.31
C PRO A 115 7.09 -11.62 7.80
N HIS A 116 6.87 -11.52 6.50
CA HIS A 116 6.28 -10.33 5.89
C HIS A 116 4.92 -10.01 6.50
N ILE A 117 4.61 -8.73 6.69
CA ILE A 117 3.37 -8.29 7.37
C ILE A 117 2.10 -8.92 6.76
N VAL A 118 2.04 -9.06 5.44
CA VAL A 118 0.89 -9.70 4.77
C VAL A 118 0.80 -11.19 5.16
N GLU A 119 1.92 -11.92 5.16
CA GLU A 119 1.97 -13.31 5.59
C GLU A 119 1.53 -13.46 7.05
N ALA A 120 2.03 -12.59 7.93
CA ALA A 120 1.64 -12.57 9.34
C ALA A 120 0.12 -12.32 9.54
N MET A 121 -0.52 -11.53 8.67
CA MET A 121 -1.98 -11.35 8.68
C MET A 121 -2.71 -12.67 8.36
N PHE A 122 -2.24 -13.42 7.35
CA PHE A 122 -2.84 -14.70 6.96
C PHE A 122 -2.62 -15.77 8.04
N GLU A 123 -1.44 -15.81 8.67
CA GLU A 123 -1.15 -16.68 9.82
C GLU A 123 -2.14 -16.45 10.98
N LYS A 124 -2.43 -15.18 11.31
CA LYS A 124 -3.39 -14.83 12.36
C LYS A 124 -4.82 -15.30 12.08
N MET A 125 -5.15 -15.52 10.81
CA MET A 125 -6.44 -16.05 10.40
C MET A 125 -6.43 -17.58 10.27
N ASN A 126 -5.32 -18.27 10.54
CA ASN A 126 -5.12 -19.69 10.24
C ASN A 126 -5.42 -20.02 8.77
N THR A 127 -5.08 -19.11 7.86
CA THR A 127 -5.34 -19.22 6.43
C THR A 127 -4.03 -19.44 5.68
N PRO A 128 -3.96 -20.37 4.72
CA PRO A 128 -2.77 -20.57 3.91
C PRO A 128 -2.37 -19.30 3.16
N PHE A 129 -1.10 -18.94 3.25
CA PHE A 129 -0.52 -17.85 2.49
C PHE A 129 0.00 -18.36 1.14
N LEU A 130 -0.41 -17.71 0.05
CA LEU A 130 0.04 -18.06 -1.30
C LEU A 130 1.13 -17.07 -1.75
N PRO A 131 2.32 -17.56 -2.17
CA PRO A 131 3.41 -16.68 -2.63
C PRO A 131 3.04 -15.77 -3.80
N SER A 132 2.06 -16.15 -4.63
CA SER A 132 1.54 -15.30 -5.71
C SER A 132 1.01 -13.94 -5.23
N ILE A 133 0.60 -13.85 -3.97
CA ILE A 133 0.15 -12.60 -3.34
C ILE A 133 1.22 -11.49 -3.46
N PHE A 134 2.50 -11.85 -3.48
CA PHE A 134 3.58 -10.87 -3.65
C PHE A 134 3.71 -10.32 -5.07
N THR A 135 3.16 -10.98 -6.06
CA THR A 135 3.33 -10.64 -7.48
C THR A 135 2.09 -10.04 -8.12
N ASP A 136 1.00 -9.93 -7.38
CA ASP A 136 -0.25 -9.36 -7.89
C ASP A 136 -0.29 -7.84 -7.74
N ALA A 137 -0.92 -7.17 -8.71
CA ALA A 137 -1.23 -5.75 -8.67
C ALA A 137 -2.65 -5.55 -8.09
N TRP A 138 -2.74 -5.29 -6.79
CA TRP A 138 -4.01 -5.26 -6.04
C TRP A 138 -4.91 -4.04 -6.32
N ILE A 139 -4.35 -2.99 -6.93
CA ILE A 139 -5.10 -1.77 -7.29
C ILE A 139 -5.43 -1.78 -8.78
N GLY A 140 -4.57 -2.33 -9.62
CA GLY A 140 -4.71 -2.44 -11.07
C GLY A 140 -3.37 -2.36 -11.77
N ASP A 141 -3.32 -2.61 -13.08
CA ASP A 141 -2.12 -2.56 -13.90
C ASP A 141 -2.31 -1.84 -15.26
N ASP A 142 -3.35 -1.01 -15.36
CA ASP A 142 -3.74 -0.28 -16.58
C ASP A 142 -2.93 1.03 -16.78
N TRP A 143 -1.70 1.11 -16.29
CA TRP A 143 -0.85 2.30 -16.40
C TRP A 143 -0.22 2.45 -17.79
N ILE A 144 0.04 3.71 -18.19
CA ILE A 144 0.66 4.02 -19.48
C ILE A 144 2.18 4.06 -19.33
N LYS A 145 2.89 3.20 -20.08
CA LYS A 145 4.34 3.24 -20.12
C LYS A 145 4.82 4.36 -21.06
N ASN A 146 5.70 5.22 -20.53
CA ASN A 146 6.36 6.27 -21.31
C ASN A 146 7.84 6.40 -20.96
N SER A 147 8.49 7.54 -21.21
CA SER A 147 9.90 7.82 -20.89
C SER A 147 10.09 8.68 -19.62
N ASN A 148 9.09 8.74 -18.75
CA ASN A 148 9.12 9.55 -17.54
C ASN A 148 9.44 8.68 -16.32
N MET A 149 10.56 8.97 -15.65
CA MET A 149 10.88 8.40 -14.33
C MET A 149 10.17 9.22 -13.25
N TRP A 150 9.50 8.53 -12.31
CA TRP A 150 8.91 9.17 -11.14
C TRP A 150 9.78 8.92 -9.91
N ILE A 151 10.02 9.99 -9.15
CA ILE A 151 10.81 9.95 -7.91
C ILE A 151 9.97 10.55 -6.78
N HIS A 152 9.74 9.76 -5.73
CA HIS A 152 9.21 10.26 -4.46
C HIS A 152 10.29 10.16 -3.39
N PRO A 153 11.03 11.26 -3.13
CA PRO A 153 12.21 11.21 -2.27
C PRO A 153 11.88 11.31 -0.78
N GLY A 154 10.61 11.53 -0.43
CA GLY A 154 10.13 11.64 0.95
C GLY A 154 9.64 10.32 1.55
N SER A 155 9.29 10.38 2.82
CA SER A 155 8.59 9.31 3.55
C SER A 155 7.93 9.86 4.81
N GLY A 156 7.19 9.03 5.56
CA GLY A 156 6.62 9.39 6.85
C GLY A 156 7.64 9.66 7.98
N GLY A 157 8.94 9.55 7.72
CA GLY A 157 10.01 9.85 8.68
C GLY A 157 11.34 10.09 8.00
N ASP A 158 11.99 11.22 8.32
CA ASP A 158 13.26 11.64 7.72
C ASP A 158 14.38 10.58 7.79
N TYR A 159 14.38 9.76 8.83
CA TYR A 159 15.38 8.69 9.05
C TYR A 159 15.30 7.56 8.01
N LYS A 160 14.18 7.43 7.32
CA LYS A 160 14.00 6.49 6.21
C LYS A 160 14.51 7.04 4.87
N ASN A 161 14.65 8.36 4.76
CA ASN A 161 14.93 9.00 3.50
C ASN A 161 16.40 8.80 3.09
N MET A 162 16.61 8.46 1.81
CA MET A 162 17.90 8.62 1.19
C MET A 162 18.27 10.11 1.09
N PRO A 163 19.56 10.46 1.13
CA PRO A 163 19.99 11.83 0.85
C PRO A 163 19.45 12.32 -0.49
N PHE A 164 19.05 13.58 -0.57
CA PHE A 164 18.52 14.14 -1.82
C PHE A 164 19.51 14.04 -3.00
N SER A 165 20.82 14.12 -2.71
CA SER A 165 21.89 13.91 -3.69
C SER A 165 21.80 12.58 -4.42
N PHE A 166 21.36 11.50 -3.75
CA PHE A 166 21.11 10.20 -4.38
C PHE A 166 20.08 10.32 -5.50
N TYR A 167 18.92 10.91 -5.20
CA TYR A 167 17.84 11.08 -6.18
C TYR A 167 18.20 12.08 -7.30
N LYS A 168 18.98 13.12 -6.98
CA LYS A 168 19.51 14.04 -7.98
C LYS A 168 20.41 13.29 -8.98
N ASN A 169 21.37 12.52 -8.49
CA ASN A 169 22.29 11.74 -9.33
C ASN A 169 21.55 10.70 -10.18
N LEU A 170 20.55 10.04 -9.61
CA LEU A 170 19.69 9.11 -10.32
C LEU A 170 18.95 9.79 -11.48
N ALA A 171 18.31 10.93 -11.21
CA ALA A 171 17.61 11.73 -12.22
C ALA A 171 18.53 12.18 -13.35
N GLU A 172 19.70 12.72 -13.04
CA GLU A 172 20.67 13.15 -14.03
C GLU A 172 21.21 11.99 -14.88
N THR A 173 21.46 10.84 -14.25
CA THR A 173 21.89 9.62 -14.94
C THR A 173 20.81 9.12 -15.92
N TRP A 174 19.54 9.15 -15.50
CA TRP A 174 18.42 8.80 -16.36
C TRP A 174 18.30 9.74 -17.57
N LEU A 175 18.39 11.04 -17.32
CA LEU A 175 18.25 12.07 -18.36
C LEU A 175 19.38 12.04 -19.39
N LYS A 176 20.59 11.59 -19.00
CA LYS A 176 21.73 11.39 -19.92
C LYS A 176 21.51 10.26 -20.91
N LYS A 177 20.71 9.23 -20.57
CA LYS A 177 20.52 8.06 -21.44
C LYS A 177 19.84 8.38 -22.77
N LYS A 178 18.82 9.28 -22.77
CA LYS A 178 18.07 9.67 -23.98
C LYS A 178 17.51 11.08 -23.83
N ASN A 179 17.46 11.81 -24.92
CA ASN A 179 16.88 13.17 -24.94
C ASN A 179 15.37 13.20 -24.73
N SER A 180 14.67 12.09 -25.01
CA SER A 180 13.23 11.93 -24.76
C SER A 180 12.89 11.60 -23.29
N ASN A 181 13.89 11.37 -22.43
CA ASN A 181 13.66 11.05 -21.03
C ASN A 181 13.26 12.29 -20.23
N TRP A 182 12.33 12.08 -19.30
CA TRP A 182 11.84 13.08 -18.35
C TRP A 182 11.95 12.53 -16.93
N VAL A 183 11.93 13.43 -15.95
CA VAL A 183 11.85 13.08 -14.53
C VAL A 183 10.77 13.92 -13.87
N THR A 184 9.92 13.26 -13.10
CA THR A 184 8.93 13.89 -12.23
C THR A 184 9.28 13.61 -10.77
N PHE A 185 9.58 14.66 -10.01
CA PHE A 185 9.65 14.58 -8.56
C PHE A 185 8.26 14.79 -7.98
N CYS A 186 7.84 13.91 -7.07
CA CYS A 186 6.56 14.01 -6.40
C CYS A 186 6.79 14.24 -4.90
N PHE A 187 6.07 15.19 -4.34
CA PHE A 187 6.15 15.54 -2.92
C PHE A 187 4.76 15.49 -2.30
N GLY A 188 4.66 14.83 -1.16
CA GLY A 188 3.47 14.85 -0.32
C GLY A 188 3.51 16.01 0.69
N GLU A 189 2.47 16.08 1.50
CA GLU A 189 2.30 17.13 2.50
C GLU A 189 3.42 17.13 3.57
N ALA A 190 3.96 15.94 3.92
CA ALA A 190 5.02 15.81 4.90
C ALA A 190 6.43 16.11 4.36
N ASP A 191 6.60 16.36 3.06
CA ASP A 191 7.91 16.39 2.39
C ASP A 191 8.57 17.79 2.32
N HIS A 192 8.17 18.71 3.18
CA HIS A 192 8.64 20.12 3.13
C HIS A 192 10.16 20.25 3.08
N LYS A 193 10.88 19.51 3.91
CA LYS A 193 12.35 19.57 4.02
C LYS A 193 13.03 19.11 2.72
N ILE A 194 12.61 17.97 2.18
CA ILE A 194 13.21 17.42 0.98
C ILE A 194 12.78 18.19 -0.27
N CYS A 195 11.58 18.78 -0.28
CA CYS A 195 11.11 19.70 -1.30
C CYS A 195 11.96 20.99 -1.33
N LYS A 196 12.41 21.49 -0.18
CA LYS A 196 13.38 22.61 -0.12
C LYS A 196 14.69 22.23 -0.81
N ASN A 197 15.25 21.06 -0.48
CA ASN A 197 16.47 20.57 -1.12
C ASN A 197 16.32 20.44 -2.64
N PHE A 198 15.14 20.02 -3.13
CA PHE A 198 14.83 19.99 -4.56
C PHE A 198 14.89 21.39 -5.19
N LYS A 199 14.27 22.39 -4.56
CA LYS A 199 14.25 23.78 -5.08
C LYS A 199 15.64 24.43 -5.13
N GLU A 200 16.51 24.07 -4.19
CA GLU A 200 17.88 24.57 -4.09
C GLU A 200 18.86 23.78 -4.98
N ALA A 201 18.43 22.67 -5.56
CA ALA A 201 19.28 21.82 -6.38
C ALA A 201 19.53 22.39 -7.77
N ASN A 202 20.79 22.50 -8.14
CA ASN A 202 21.17 22.85 -9.50
C ASN A 202 21.20 21.58 -10.36
N PHE A 203 20.17 21.39 -11.19
CA PHE A 203 20.09 20.27 -12.14
C PHE A 203 20.69 20.64 -13.49
N ILE A 204 21.51 19.75 -14.04
CA ILE A 204 22.11 19.92 -15.37
C ILE A 204 21.04 19.95 -16.48
N PHE A 205 19.96 19.17 -16.29
CA PHE A 205 18.88 19.01 -17.28
C PHE A 205 17.55 19.57 -16.77
N SER A 206 17.56 20.75 -16.16
CA SER A 206 16.40 21.34 -15.47
C SER A 206 15.15 21.43 -16.35
N ALA A 207 15.28 21.68 -17.66
CA ALA A 207 14.16 21.75 -18.61
C ALA A 207 13.38 20.43 -18.77
N ARG A 208 13.94 19.30 -18.35
CA ARG A 208 13.33 17.97 -18.42
C ARG A 208 12.96 17.39 -17.05
N ILE A 209 12.96 18.24 -16.03
CA ILE A 209 12.58 17.90 -14.67
C ILE A 209 11.38 18.73 -14.27
N LYS A 210 10.36 18.08 -13.72
CA LYS A 210 9.19 18.74 -13.13
C LYS A 210 8.94 18.27 -11.71
N SER A 211 8.21 19.05 -10.94
CA SER A 211 7.69 18.63 -9.63
C SER A 211 6.17 18.66 -9.65
N VAL A 212 5.56 17.73 -8.89
CA VAL A 212 4.12 17.64 -8.66
C VAL A 212 3.83 17.49 -7.17
N HIS A 213 2.70 18.04 -6.75
CA HIS A 213 2.25 18.05 -5.36
C HIS A 213 0.78 17.62 -5.30
N PRO A 214 0.48 16.32 -5.43
CA PRO A 214 -0.89 15.84 -5.38
C PRO A 214 -1.54 16.15 -4.02
N ILE A 215 -2.76 16.67 -4.06
CA ILE A 215 -3.53 17.03 -2.86
C ILE A 215 -4.35 15.84 -2.32
N SER A 216 -4.42 14.75 -3.06
CA SER A 216 -5.10 13.53 -2.64
C SER A 216 -4.39 12.27 -3.15
N VAL A 217 -4.69 11.15 -2.53
CA VAL A 217 -4.20 9.83 -2.97
C VAL A 217 -4.76 9.46 -4.35
N GLU A 218 -6.00 9.84 -4.63
CA GLU A 218 -6.63 9.64 -5.93
C GLU A 218 -5.93 10.42 -7.04
N GLU A 219 -5.62 11.69 -6.80
CA GLU A 219 -4.84 12.50 -7.74
C GLU A 219 -3.45 11.89 -7.96
N TYR A 220 -2.81 11.42 -6.88
CA TYR A 220 -1.50 10.77 -7.01
C TYR A 220 -1.59 9.52 -7.88
N LYS A 221 -2.56 8.65 -7.62
CA LYS A 221 -2.83 7.47 -8.46
C LYS A 221 -3.03 7.86 -9.92
N ASN A 222 -3.92 8.82 -10.18
CA ASN A 222 -4.24 9.25 -11.54
C ASN A 222 -3.01 9.82 -12.27
N ASN A 223 -2.17 10.60 -11.58
CA ASN A 223 -0.93 11.12 -12.12
C ASN A 223 0.05 10.00 -12.50
N LEU A 224 0.21 8.96 -11.67
CA LEU A 224 1.04 7.79 -11.98
C LEU A 224 0.50 7.03 -13.20
N MET A 225 -0.81 6.85 -13.30
CA MET A 225 -1.43 6.10 -14.39
C MET A 225 -1.32 6.81 -15.75
N GLN A 226 -1.19 8.15 -15.79
CA GLN A 226 -1.07 8.92 -17.03
C GLN A 226 0.25 8.73 -17.76
N GLY A 227 1.28 8.21 -17.12
CA GLY A 227 2.51 7.87 -17.79
C GLY A 227 3.75 7.84 -16.90
N VAL A 228 4.32 6.65 -16.81
CA VAL A 228 5.53 6.39 -16.05
C VAL A 228 6.36 5.28 -16.71
N CYS A 229 7.67 5.36 -16.61
CA CYS A 229 8.57 4.30 -17.02
C CYS A 229 8.92 3.40 -15.84
N GLU A 230 9.36 4.03 -14.78
CA GLU A 230 9.72 3.42 -13.51
C GLU A 230 9.53 4.42 -12.36
N PHE A 231 9.27 3.89 -11.18
CA PHE A 231 9.15 4.63 -9.94
C PHE A 231 10.36 4.37 -9.04
N TRP A 232 10.83 5.41 -8.37
CA TRP A 232 11.86 5.36 -7.33
C TRP A 232 11.41 6.08 -6.08
N GLY A 233 11.64 5.47 -4.92
CA GLY A 233 11.33 6.10 -3.64
C GLY A 233 11.91 5.35 -2.45
N ASN A 234 11.64 5.87 -1.25
CA ASN A 234 11.95 5.22 0.00
C ASN A 234 10.83 4.23 0.40
N ASP A 235 11.05 3.47 1.48
CA ASP A 235 9.99 2.70 2.16
C ASP A 235 8.89 3.65 2.65
N SER A 236 7.87 3.84 1.81
CA SER A 236 6.77 4.79 2.03
C SER A 236 5.51 4.41 1.26
N GLY A 237 4.36 4.96 1.67
CA GLY A 237 3.06 4.72 1.02
C GLY A 237 3.04 4.89 -0.50
N PRO A 238 3.64 5.95 -1.07
CA PRO A 238 3.79 6.13 -2.52
C PRO A 238 4.47 4.96 -3.25
N GLY A 239 5.50 4.35 -2.66
CA GLY A 239 6.16 3.18 -3.23
C GLY A 239 5.23 1.96 -3.29
N HIS A 240 4.45 1.73 -2.22
CA HIS A 240 3.42 0.69 -2.20
C HIS A 240 2.35 0.94 -3.26
N LEU A 241 1.93 2.20 -3.46
CA LEU A 241 0.95 2.57 -4.47
C LEU A 241 1.46 2.27 -5.88
N ALA A 242 2.67 2.71 -6.22
CA ALA A 242 3.26 2.47 -7.52
C ALA A 242 3.40 0.96 -7.83
N ALA A 243 3.88 0.18 -6.85
CA ALA A 243 4.03 -1.27 -6.98
C ALA A 243 2.69 -1.97 -7.24
N ASN A 244 1.63 -1.56 -6.52
CA ASN A 244 0.29 -2.15 -6.64
C ASN A 244 -0.53 -1.63 -7.83
N LEU A 245 -0.02 -0.62 -8.54
CA LEU A 245 -0.45 -0.24 -9.89
C LEU A 245 0.34 -0.99 -10.99
N GLY A 246 1.16 -1.99 -10.63
CA GLY A 246 1.96 -2.78 -11.56
C GLY A 246 3.14 -2.04 -12.19
N ILE A 247 3.45 -0.82 -11.74
CA ILE A 247 4.56 -0.01 -12.24
C ILE A 247 5.89 -0.63 -11.81
N PRO A 248 6.93 -0.70 -12.68
CA PRO A 248 8.28 -1.03 -12.27
C PRO A 248 8.74 -0.11 -11.13
N THR A 249 8.90 -0.66 -9.94
CA THR A 249 9.08 0.11 -8.70
C THR A 249 10.38 -0.27 -8.01
N ASN A 250 11.20 0.72 -7.72
CA ASN A 250 12.47 0.60 -7.02
C ASN A 250 12.35 1.28 -5.65
N ILE A 251 12.51 0.51 -4.57
CA ILE A 251 12.35 1.00 -3.20
C ILE A 251 13.66 0.90 -2.45
N CYS A 252 14.09 2.03 -1.90
CA CYS A 252 15.25 2.14 -1.04
C CYS A 252 14.85 1.91 0.42
N PHE A 253 15.45 0.90 1.04
CA PHE A 253 15.33 0.59 2.46
C PHE A 253 16.62 1.00 3.17
N ARG A 254 16.49 1.74 4.27
CA ARG A 254 17.61 2.23 5.06
C ARG A 254 17.53 1.84 6.52
N SER A 255 16.38 1.98 7.15
CA SER A 255 16.19 1.80 8.59
C SER A 255 15.09 0.80 8.95
N THR A 256 14.28 0.41 7.99
CA THR A 256 13.23 -0.61 8.14
C THR A 256 13.63 -1.90 7.44
N LYS A 257 13.10 -3.04 7.90
CA LYS A 257 13.40 -4.35 7.32
C LYS A 257 12.55 -4.58 6.07
N SER A 258 13.19 -4.71 4.91
CA SER A 258 12.52 -5.02 3.64
C SER A 258 11.79 -6.37 3.70
N SER A 259 12.34 -7.37 4.41
CA SER A 259 11.71 -8.67 4.61
C SER A 259 10.32 -8.59 5.25
N ILE A 260 10.04 -7.53 6.02
CA ILE A 260 8.74 -7.31 6.69
C ILE A 260 7.86 -6.35 5.90
N TRP A 261 8.45 -5.29 5.32
CA TRP A 261 7.71 -4.12 4.86
C TRP A 261 7.77 -3.85 3.36
N ARG A 262 8.47 -4.69 2.57
CA ARG A 262 8.55 -4.46 1.12
C ARG A 262 7.14 -4.39 0.51
N PRO A 263 6.92 -3.58 -0.54
CA PRO A 263 5.68 -3.60 -1.28
C PRO A 263 5.41 -4.98 -1.91
N THR A 264 4.13 -5.33 -2.00
CA THR A 264 3.65 -6.34 -2.94
C THR A 264 3.54 -5.72 -4.34
N GLY A 265 3.59 -6.53 -5.38
CA GLY A 265 3.44 -6.06 -6.76
C GLY A 265 4.32 -6.85 -7.74
N PRO A 266 3.96 -6.88 -9.03
CA PRO A 266 4.61 -7.77 -10.01
C PRO A 266 6.03 -7.34 -10.42
N ARG A 267 6.43 -6.08 -10.16
CA ARG A 267 7.69 -5.49 -10.68
C ARG A 267 8.39 -4.67 -9.60
N VAL A 268 8.69 -5.27 -8.45
CA VAL A 268 9.30 -4.59 -7.29
C VAL A 268 10.77 -4.99 -7.17
N ASN A 269 11.65 -3.99 -7.17
CA ASN A 269 13.08 -4.12 -6.87
C ASN A 269 13.37 -3.45 -5.53
N ILE A 270 14.06 -4.17 -4.65
CA ILE A 270 14.45 -3.68 -3.32
C ILE A 270 15.95 -3.35 -3.33
N HIS A 271 16.27 -2.17 -2.82
CA HIS A 271 17.62 -1.67 -2.64
C HIS A 271 17.84 -1.40 -1.14
N GLU A 272 18.68 -2.21 -0.50
CA GLU A 272 19.02 -2.05 0.91
C GLU A 272 20.32 -1.27 1.06
N PHE A 273 20.33 -0.33 1.99
CA PHE A 273 21.45 0.54 2.28
C PHE A 273 21.73 0.53 3.77
N ASP A 274 22.98 0.27 4.14
CA ASP A 274 23.43 0.38 5.52
C ASP A 274 23.45 1.86 5.95
N GLU A 275 23.15 2.13 7.20
CA GLU A 275 23.14 3.52 7.75
C GLU A 275 24.47 4.25 7.54
N ASP A 276 25.59 3.52 7.53
CA ASP A 276 26.97 4.04 7.39
C ASP A 276 27.43 4.17 5.93
N SER A 277 26.64 3.74 4.94
CA SER A 277 27.07 3.65 3.52
C SER A 277 26.72 4.88 2.66
N ILE A 278 26.25 6.00 3.28
CA ILE A 278 25.77 7.16 2.52
C ILE A 278 26.29 8.48 3.09
#